data_1afd050fc9259300df5b9f0aa0d4e882
#
_entry.id   1afd050fc9259300df5b9f0aa0d4e882
#
_cell.length_a   1.000
_cell.length_b   1.000
_cell.length_c   1.000
_cell.angle_alpha   90.00
_cell.angle_beta   90.00
_cell.angle_gamma   90.00
#
_symmetry.space_group_name_H-M   'P 1'
#
loop_
_entity.id
_entity.type
_entity.pdbx_description
1 polymer ?
#
loop_
_entity_poly.entity_id
_entity_poly.type
_entity_poly.pdbx_seq_one_letter_code
_entity_poly.pdbx_strand_id
1 'polypeptide(L)'
;MEGYIAEIRLFAGNFAPRGWAFCNGQILSIAQNTALFSLLGTTFGGNGQTTFALPDLRGRVAVSPGQGPGLPAVNLGQMAGEPTHTLIITEMPAHNHTAQTTTRAYDAGFGGPGDKTEPTNNYWSSVSSGSPYNTTTNTTMNPGAVATTIGIA
;
A
#
# COMPACT_ATOMS: atom_id res chain seq x y z
N MET A 1 19.11 11.61 -36.09
CA MET A 1 17.79 11.14 -35.60
C MET A 1 16.85 12.28 -35.88
N GLU A 2 16.00 12.14 -36.87
CA GLU A 2 14.97 13.14 -37.13
C GLU A 2 13.81 12.94 -36.15
N GLY A 3 13.37 13.99 -35.50
CA GLY A 3 12.25 14.03 -34.56
C GLY A 3 11.34 15.20 -34.88
N TYR A 4 10.08 15.09 -34.52
CA TYR A 4 9.13 16.21 -34.60
C TYR A 4 9.30 17.17 -33.42
N ILE A 5 9.06 18.44 -33.64
CA ILE A 5 9.03 19.44 -32.54
C ILE A 5 7.91 19.03 -31.56
N ALA A 6 8.20 19.10 -30.25
CA ALA A 6 7.34 18.65 -29.16
C ALA A 6 7.12 17.13 -29.06
N GLU A 7 7.85 16.33 -29.81
CA GLU A 7 7.85 14.88 -29.62
C GLU A 7 8.54 14.50 -28.30
N ILE A 8 7.98 13.54 -27.58
CA ILE A 8 8.58 12.94 -26.38
C ILE A 8 9.01 11.52 -26.70
N ARG A 9 10.29 11.20 -26.45
CA ARG A 9 10.85 9.85 -26.62
C ARG A 9 11.49 9.34 -25.35
N LEU A 10 11.41 8.05 -25.12
CA LEU A 10 12.19 7.40 -24.09
C LEU A 10 13.65 7.27 -24.56
N PHE A 11 14.58 7.70 -23.73
CA PHE A 11 16.00 7.68 -24.01
C PHE A 11 16.77 7.20 -22.77
N ALA A 12 17.63 6.19 -22.95
CA ALA A 12 18.34 5.54 -21.85
C ALA A 12 19.61 6.28 -21.39
N GLY A 13 20.02 7.34 -22.10
CA GLY A 13 21.22 8.12 -21.75
C GLY A 13 20.96 9.14 -20.64
N ASN A 14 22.03 9.55 -19.98
CA ASN A 14 22.01 10.56 -18.92
C ASN A 14 22.28 12.00 -19.45
N PHE A 15 22.27 12.22 -20.74
CA PHE A 15 22.42 13.51 -21.39
C PHE A 15 21.34 13.72 -22.44
N ALA A 16 20.95 14.96 -22.70
CA ALA A 16 20.03 15.29 -23.77
C ALA A 16 20.82 15.45 -25.09
N PRO A 17 20.51 14.70 -26.16
CA PRO A 17 21.12 14.89 -27.47
C PRO A 17 20.89 16.30 -28.01
N ARG A 18 21.71 16.71 -28.98
CA ARG A 18 21.57 18.02 -29.60
C ARG A 18 20.16 18.22 -30.16
N GLY A 19 19.52 19.33 -29.83
CA GLY A 19 18.16 19.67 -30.24
C GLY A 19 17.07 19.02 -29.37
N TRP A 20 17.47 18.31 -28.30
CA TRP A 20 16.56 17.69 -27.32
C TRP A 20 16.75 18.27 -25.92
N ALA A 21 15.75 18.14 -25.10
CA ALA A 21 15.81 18.50 -23.69
C ALA A 21 15.12 17.43 -22.84
N PHE A 22 15.54 17.27 -21.59
CA PHE A 22 14.83 16.39 -20.66
C PHE A 22 13.46 16.99 -20.30
N CYS A 23 12.47 16.14 -20.03
CA CYS A 23 11.17 16.53 -19.50
C CYS A 23 11.23 16.65 -17.96
N ASN A 24 11.96 17.68 -17.48
CA ASN A 24 12.19 17.93 -16.05
C ASN A 24 11.46 19.17 -15.54
N GLY A 25 10.46 19.68 -16.28
CA GLY A 25 9.75 20.90 -15.92
C GLY A 25 10.57 22.19 -16.05
N GLN A 26 11.72 22.15 -16.76
CA GLN A 26 12.57 23.32 -16.89
C GLN A 26 11.88 24.45 -17.69
N ILE A 27 12.19 25.67 -17.27
CA ILE A 27 11.67 26.88 -17.91
C ILE A 27 12.58 27.28 -19.07
N LEU A 28 11.99 27.51 -20.22
CA LEU A 28 12.67 27.93 -21.45
C LEU A 28 12.23 29.34 -21.85
N SER A 29 13.15 30.07 -22.55
CA SER A 29 12.86 31.37 -23.17
C SER A 29 12.02 31.18 -24.44
N ILE A 30 10.92 31.93 -24.56
CA ILE A 30 10.08 31.95 -25.75
C ILE A 30 10.86 32.47 -26.96
N ALA A 31 11.68 33.51 -26.76
CA ALA A 31 12.45 34.12 -27.84
C ALA A 31 13.41 33.16 -28.55
N GLN A 32 13.92 32.17 -27.82
CA GLN A 32 14.83 31.15 -28.33
C GLN A 32 14.12 29.89 -28.81
N ASN A 33 12.85 29.70 -28.47
CA ASN A 33 12.10 28.44 -28.70
C ASN A 33 10.67 28.72 -29.20
N THR A 34 10.51 29.69 -30.12
CA THR A 34 9.19 30.15 -30.57
C THR A 34 8.33 29.05 -31.17
N ALA A 35 8.93 28.17 -31.99
CA ALA A 35 8.21 27.06 -32.61
C ALA A 35 7.69 26.05 -31.56
N LEU A 36 8.51 25.75 -30.55
CA LEU A 36 8.11 24.83 -29.44
C LEU A 36 7.02 25.50 -28.58
N PHE A 37 7.16 26.77 -28.27
CA PHE A 37 6.14 27.52 -27.54
C PHE A 37 4.79 27.57 -28.27
N SER A 38 4.79 27.69 -29.61
CA SER A 38 3.54 27.70 -30.37
C SER A 38 2.74 26.41 -30.23
N LEU A 39 3.39 25.29 -29.90
CA LEU A 39 2.76 23.99 -29.70
C LEU A 39 2.38 23.75 -28.24
N LEU A 40 3.26 24.10 -27.29
CA LEU A 40 3.07 23.77 -25.86
C LEU A 40 2.31 24.87 -25.11
N GLY A 41 2.46 26.14 -25.54
CA GLY A 41 1.91 27.27 -24.80
C GLY A 41 2.42 27.31 -23.35
N THR A 42 1.53 27.65 -22.43
CA THR A 42 1.77 27.66 -20.99
C THR A 42 1.19 26.42 -20.26
N THR A 43 0.84 25.38 -21.01
CA THR A 43 0.17 24.18 -20.50
C THR A 43 0.94 23.54 -19.32
N PHE A 44 2.26 23.57 -19.37
CA PHE A 44 3.14 22.98 -18.34
C PHE A 44 3.75 24.02 -17.41
N GLY A 45 3.43 25.32 -17.58
CA GLY A 45 3.91 26.43 -16.77
C GLY A 45 4.63 27.52 -17.56
N GLY A 46 5.23 28.45 -16.82
CA GLY A 46 5.83 29.68 -17.38
C GLY A 46 4.88 30.86 -17.33
N ASN A 47 5.37 32.07 -17.73
CA ASN A 47 4.56 33.31 -17.70
C ASN A 47 3.84 33.61 -19.01
N GLY A 48 4.12 32.88 -20.10
CA GLY A 48 3.49 33.08 -21.40
C GLY A 48 3.89 34.34 -22.14
N GLN A 49 4.74 35.18 -21.59
CA GLN A 49 5.25 36.40 -22.20
C GLN A 49 6.72 36.28 -22.61
N THR A 50 7.55 35.79 -21.72
CA THR A 50 8.99 35.61 -21.95
C THR A 50 9.42 34.17 -21.74
N THR A 51 8.65 33.36 -20.97
CA THR A 51 9.00 32.00 -20.60
C THR A 51 7.81 31.07 -20.69
N PHE A 52 8.12 29.78 -20.93
CA PHE A 52 7.22 28.63 -20.81
C PHE A 52 7.98 27.46 -20.21
N ALA A 53 7.27 26.45 -19.73
CA ALA A 53 7.86 25.26 -19.13
C ALA A 53 7.68 24.02 -20.00
N LEU A 54 8.63 23.10 -19.91
CA LEU A 54 8.50 21.72 -20.42
C LEU A 54 7.72 20.85 -19.44
N PRO A 55 7.14 19.74 -19.91
CA PRO A 55 6.53 18.75 -19.01
C PRO A 55 7.55 18.25 -17.97
N ASP A 56 7.07 17.97 -16.76
CA ASP A 56 7.85 17.28 -15.73
C ASP A 56 7.39 15.83 -15.60
N LEU A 57 8.19 14.91 -16.16
CA LEU A 57 7.92 13.46 -16.11
C LEU A 57 8.77 12.73 -15.07
N ARG A 58 9.46 13.43 -14.19
CA ARG A 58 10.23 12.80 -13.12
C ARG A 58 9.30 12.08 -12.15
N GLY A 59 9.47 10.75 -12.01
CA GLY A 59 8.60 9.92 -11.18
C GLY A 59 7.17 9.75 -11.72
N ARG A 60 6.93 10.05 -13.01
CA ARG A 60 5.60 10.01 -13.64
C ARG A 60 5.62 9.24 -14.94
N VAL A 61 4.45 8.76 -15.32
CA VAL A 61 4.19 8.13 -16.63
C VAL A 61 3.34 9.08 -17.46
N ALA A 62 3.67 9.20 -18.76
CA ALA A 62 2.86 9.96 -19.70
C ALA A 62 1.53 9.24 -19.96
N VAL A 63 0.42 9.96 -19.79
CA VAL A 63 -0.94 9.48 -20.04
C VAL A 63 -1.57 10.35 -21.13
N SER A 64 -2.31 9.74 -22.06
CA SER A 64 -3.03 10.47 -23.10
C SER A 64 -4.14 11.33 -22.51
N PRO A 65 -4.27 12.61 -22.91
CA PRO A 65 -5.40 13.41 -22.50
C PRO A 65 -6.69 12.93 -23.20
N GLY A 66 -7.84 13.22 -22.57
CA GLY A 66 -9.16 12.84 -23.07
C GLY A 66 -9.91 11.96 -22.09
N GLN A 67 -11.03 11.42 -22.56
CA GLN A 67 -11.88 10.54 -21.77
C GLN A 67 -12.11 9.23 -22.54
N GLY A 68 -11.59 8.12 -22.02
CA GLY A 68 -11.92 6.79 -22.51
C GLY A 68 -13.28 6.30 -21.98
N PRO A 69 -13.90 5.31 -22.64
CA PRO A 69 -15.14 4.71 -22.15
C PRO A 69 -14.97 4.17 -20.73
N GLY A 70 -15.82 4.63 -19.79
CA GLY A 70 -15.78 4.22 -18.39
C GLY A 70 -14.58 4.75 -17.57
N LEU A 71 -13.74 5.61 -18.14
CA LEU A 71 -12.60 6.22 -17.46
C LEU A 71 -12.84 7.69 -17.12
N PRO A 72 -12.20 8.22 -16.08
CA PRO A 72 -12.23 9.64 -15.80
C PRO A 72 -11.56 10.45 -16.92
N ALA A 73 -12.01 11.70 -17.11
CA ALA A 73 -11.39 12.62 -18.05
C ALA A 73 -10.02 13.08 -17.53
N VAL A 74 -9.02 13.12 -18.43
CA VAL A 74 -7.68 13.65 -18.15
C VAL A 74 -7.44 14.84 -19.06
N ASN A 75 -7.10 15.98 -18.46
CA ASN A 75 -6.76 17.19 -19.21
C ASN A 75 -5.28 17.23 -19.58
N LEU A 76 -4.95 17.83 -20.72
CA LEU A 76 -3.57 18.05 -21.11
C LEU A 76 -2.84 18.89 -20.05
N GLY A 77 -1.67 18.43 -19.62
CA GLY A 77 -0.90 19.08 -18.55
C GLY A 77 -1.36 18.73 -17.13
N GLN A 78 -2.42 17.95 -16.97
CA GLN A 78 -2.87 17.49 -15.67
C GLN A 78 -1.85 16.53 -15.06
N MET A 79 -1.50 16.76 -13.79
CA MET A 79 -0.68 15.87 -12.99
C MET A 79 -1.56 15.21 -11.92
N ALA A 80 -1.45 13.89 -11.79
CA ALA A 80 -2.21 13.12 -10.84
C ALA A 80 -1.37 11.92 -10.33
N GLY A 81 -1.85 11.29 -9.27
CA GLY A 81 -1.15 10.17 -8.63
C GLY A 81 -0.04 10.61 -7.69
N GLU A 82 0.49 9.65 -6.98
CA GLU A 82 1.57 9.81 -6.00
C GLU A 82 2.60 8.69 -6.18
N PRO A 83 3.89 8.98 -5.94
CA PRO A 83 4.95 7.98 -6.11
C PRO A 83 4.95 6.92 -5.02
N THR A 84 4.40 7.23 -3.86
CA THR A 84 4.31 6.33 -2.70
C THR A 84 2.95 6.51 -2.04
N HIS A 85 2.32 5.42 -1.65
CA HIS A 85 1.04 5.44 -0.95
C HIS A 85 1.13 4.60 0.32
N THR A 86 0.67 5.15 1.45
CA THR A 86 0.56 4.41 2.70
C THR A 86 -0.89 3.97 2.87
N LEU A 87 -1.12 2.67 2.84
CA LEU A 87 -2.45 2.11 3.03
C LEU A 87 -3.00 2.48 4.43
N ILE A 88 -4.22 2.99 4.45
CA ILE A 88 -4.98 3.23 5.66
C ILE A 88 -6.05 2.15 5.83
N ILE A 89 -6.56 2.00 7.05
CA ILE A 89 -7.52 0.93 7.39
C ILE A 89 -8.76 0.94 6.49
N THR A 90 -9.22 2.13 6.09
CA THR A 90 -10.41 2.29 5.23
C THR A 90 -10.19 1.87 3.78
N GLU A 91 -8.94 1.71 3.35
CA GLU A 91 -8.59 1.28 1.97
C GLU A 91 -8.42 -0.24 1.86
N MET A 92 -8.36 -0.93 3.00
CA MET A 92 -8.32 -2.38 3.02
C MET A 92 -9.73 -2.95 2.93
N PRO A 93 -9.97 -3.98 2.09
CA PRO A 93 -11.22 -4.70 2.08
C PRO A 93 -11.55 -5.22 3.48
N ALA A 94 -12.79 -5.10 3.91
CA ALA A 94 -13.24 -5.68 5.18
C ALA A 94 -13.02 -7.20 5.12
N HIS A 95 -12.23 -7.70 6.03
CA HIS A 95 -11.98 -9.13 6.17
C HIS A 95 -11.94 -9.49 7.65
N ASN A 96 -12.13 -10.81 8.01
CA ASN A 96 -12.05 -11.37 9.35
C ASN A 96 -11.19 -12.63 9.33
N HIS A 97 -10.54 -12.90 10.44
CA HIS A 97 -9.82 -14.14 10.65
C HIS A 97 -10.60 -15.01 11.64
N THR A 98 -10.84 -16.26 11.27
CA THR A 98 -11.41 -17.24 12.18
C THR A 98 -10.27 -17.87 12.94
N ALA A 99 -10.21 -17.64 14.25
CA ALA A 99 -9.30 -18.36 15.12
C ALA A 99 -10.03 -19.51 15.78
N GLN A 100 -9.49 -20.72 15.63
CA GLN A 100 -9.94 -21.89 16.38
C GLN A 100 -8.95 -22.15 17.50
N THR A 101 -9.45 -22.07 18.72
CA THR A 101 -8.65 -22.38 19.91
C THR A 101 -9.22 -23.61 20.59
N THR A 102 -8.41 -24.65 20.78
CA THR A 102 -8.77 -25.81 21.57
C THR A 102 -8.03 -25.72 22.89
N THR A 103 -8.78 -25.53 23.96
CA THR A 103 -8.23 -25.54 25.32
C THR A 103 -8.39 -26.94 25.90
N ARG A 104 -7.30 -27.53 26.33
CA ARG A 104 -7.29 -28.85 26.96
C ARG A 104 -7.25 -28.70 28.47
N ALA A 105 -7.90 -29.60 29.15
CA ALA A 105 -7.94 -29.65 30.59
C ALA A 105 -7.82 -31.12 31.07
N TYR A 106 -7.62 -31.30 32.35
CA TYR A 106 -7.69 -32.57 33.01
C TYR A 106 -8.99 -32.65 33.83
N ASP A 107 -9.76 -33.70 33.61
CA ASP A 107 -10.97 -33.94 34.38
C ASP A 107 -10.66 -34.97 35.49
N ALA A 108 -10.64 -34.54 36.73
CA ALA A 108 -10.38 -35.36 37.90
C ALA A 108 -11.46 -36.41 38.13
N GLY A 109 -12.68 -36.23 37.57
CA GLY A 109 -13.75 -37.25 37.67
C GLY A 109 -13.44 -38.56 36.94
N PHE A 110 -12.58 -38.50 35.92
CA PHE A 110 -12.16 -39.69 35.13
C PHE A 110 -10.74 -40.15 35.40
N GLY A 111 -9.87 -39.32 35.96
CA GLY A 111 -8.44 -39.63 36.11
C GLY A 111 -7.90 -39.42 37.53
N GLY A 112 -8.74 -39.09 38.48
CA GLY A 112 -8.31 -38.76 39.85
C GLY A 112 -7.89 -37.28 40.02
N PRO A 113 -7.48 -36.90 41.22
CA PRO A 113 -7.06 -35.51 41.50
C PRO A 113 -5.80 -35.13 40.67
N GLY A 114 -5.63 -33.83 40.37
CA GLY A 114 -4.43 -33.33 39.75
C GLY A 114 -3.18 -33.58 40.59
N ASP A 115 -2.02 -33.62 39.96
CA ASP A 115 -0.74 -33.98 40.60
C ASP A 115 0.18 -32.76 40.82
N LYS A 116 -0.24 -31.57 40.39
CA LYS A 116 0.55 -30.34 40.49
C LYS A 116 -0.19 -29.19 41.18
N THR A 117 0.55 -28.41 41.90
CA THR A 117 0.06 -27.15 42.56
C THR A 117 0.39 -25.89 41.77
N GLU A 118 1.23 -26.02 40.73
CA GLU A 118 1.72 -24.88 39.96
C GLU A 118 1.19 -24.91 38.53
N PRO A 119 0.85 -23.73 37.92
CA PRO A 119 0.28 -23.64 36.59
C PRO A 119 1.31 -23.84 35.46
N THR A 120 2.62 -23.64 35.70
CA THR A 120 3.66 -23.64 34.69
C THR A 120 3.79 -25.00 33.98
N ASN A 121 3.53 -25.01 32.67
CA ASN A 121 3.54 -26.23 31.84
C ASN A 121 2.55 -27.32 32.26
N ASN A 122 1.52 -26.97 33.02
CA ASN A 122 0.51 -27.91 33.49
C ASN A 122 -0.89 -27.46 33.01
N TYR A 123 -1.80 -28.41 32.98
CA TYR A 123 -3.18 -28.18 32.54
C TYR A 123 -4.09 -28.02 33.77
N TRP A 124 -5.08 -27.14 33.60
CA TRP A 124 -6.10 -26.94 34.63
C TRP A 124 -6.85 -28.27 34.90
N SER A 125 -6.99 -28.60 36.15
CA SER A 125 -7.75 -29.77 36.61
C SER A 125 -9.04 -29.33 37.33
N SER A 126 -10.15 -30.05 37.10
CA SER A 126 -11.35 -29.87 37.89
C SER A 126 -11.13 -30.54 39.25
N VAL A 127 -11.13 -29.73 40.33
CA VAL A 127 -10.89 -30.25 41.68
C VAL A 127 -12.04 -29.98 42.64
N SER A 128 -12.46 -30.98 43.35
CA SER A 128 -13.19 -30.83 44.60
C SER A 128 -12.22 -30.91 45.80
N SER A 129 -11.08 -31.55 45.66
CA SER A 129 -9.97 -31.61 46.62
C SER A 129 -8.70 -32.07 45.94
N GLY A 130 -7.54 -31.58 46.32
CA GLY A 130 -6.25 -31.96 45.74
C GLY A 130 -5.59 -30.85 44.92
N SER A 131 -4.64 -31.26 44.06
CA SER A 131 -3.88 -30.31 43.23
C SER A 131 -4.67 -29.81 42.04
N PRO A 132 -4.66 -28.47 41.74
CA PRO A 132 -5.48 -27.88 40.70
C PRO A 132 -4.92 -28.07 39.28
N TYR A 133 -3.76 -28.65 39.12
CA TYR A 133 -3.09 -28.84 37.82
C TYR A 133 -2.64 -30.27 37.61
N ASN A 134 -2.47 -30.67 36.35
CA ASN A 134 -1.97 -31.97 35.96
C ASN A 134 -1.00 -31.86 34.78
N THR A 135 -0.05 -32.77 34.69
CA THR A 135 0.92 -32.87 33.59
C THR A 135 0.32 -33.41 32.29
N THR A 136 -0.85 -34.01 32.33
CA THR A 136 -1.54 -34.64 31.20
C THR A 136 -2.95 -34.08 31.03
N THR A 137 -3.51 -34.21 29.84
CA THR A 137 -4.90 -33.83 29.52
C THR A 137 -5.71 -35.09 29.16
N ASN A 138 -6.94 -35.16 29.60
CA ASN A 138 -7.89 -36.21 29.24
C ASN A 138 -9.21 -35.69 28.66
N THR A 139 -9.41 -34.37 28.62
CA THR A 139 -10.62 -33.73 28.11
C THR A 139 -10.33 -32.40 27.45
N THR A 140 -11.31 -31.85 26.74
CA THR A 140 -11.30 -30.49 26.21
C THR A 140 -12.27 -29.61 27.01
N MET A 141 -11.89 -28.40 27.32
CA MET A 141 -12.79 -27.45 27.97
C MET A 141 -13.95 -27.07 27.03
N ASN A 142 -15.10 -26.77 27.62
CA ASN A 142 -16.21 -26.22 26.87
C ASN A 142 -15.76 -24.93 26.17
N PRO A 143 -16.01 -24.77 24.86
CA PRO A 143 -15.64 -23.55 24.11
C PRO A 143 -16.13 -22.25 24.72
N GLY A 144 -17.24 -22.29 25.46
CA GLY A 144 -17.78 -21.13 26.20
C GLY A 144 -17.04 -20.77 27.49
N ALA A 145 -16.14 -21.65 27.97
CA ALA A 145 -15.39 -21.39 29.21
C ALA A 145 -14.13 -20.51 29.00
N VAL A 146 -13.72 -20.32 27.75
CA VAL A 146 -12.56 -19.49 27.41
C VAL A 146 -12.98 -18.43 26.38
N ALA A 147 -12.93 -17.17 26.78
CA ALA A 147 -13.13 -16.05 25.84
C ALA A 147 -11.78 -15.67 25.23
N THR A 148 -11.65 -15.83 23.89
CA THR A 148 -10.47 -15.38 23.17
C THR A 148 -10.82 -14.11 22.41
N THR A 149 -10.19 -13.00 22.77
CA THR A 149 -10.30 -11.73 22.02
C THR A 149 -9.09 -11.61 21.12
N ILE A 150 -9.30 -11.59 19.81
CA ILE A 150 -8.24 -11.30 18.83
C ILE A 150 -8.33 -9.80 18.52
N GLY A 151 -7.35 -9.04 19.01
CA GLY A 151 -7.16 -7.64 18.62
C GLY A 151 -6.50 -7.61 17.24
N ILE A 152 -7.12 -6.90 16.29
CA ILE A 152 -6.47 -6.51 15.03
C ILE A 152 -5.78 -5.18 15.31
N ALA A 153 -4.46 -5.17 15.21
CA ALA A 153 -3.65 -3.96 15.33
C ALA A 153 -3.51 -3.28 13.98
#